data_d6d9353334947354580757e0df285f0d
#
_entry.id   d6d9353334947354580757e0df285f0d
#
_cell.length_a   1.000
_cell.length_b   1.000
_cell.length_c   1.000
_cell.angle_alpha   90.00
_cell.angle_beta   90.00
_cell.angle_gamma   90.00
#
_symmetry.space_group_name_H-M   'P 1'
#
loop_
_entity.id
_entity.type
_entity.pdbx_description
1 polymer ?
#
loop_
_entity_poly.entity_id
_entity_poly.type
_entity_poly.pdbx_seq_one_letter_code
_entity_poly.pdbx_strand_id
1 'polypeptide(L)'
;MSVPPSMSDVELPTRPATTSPLLSRPGAVAGEGLEAGVALHHGDPMREQRLLEEGLAVVDLSHRDVVTVTGPDRLSWLHSLSTQHLLGLEPRQSREALILSPKGHVEHSLHVVDDGETTWITTEPGAGPALVEWLDRMRFMLRVEVSLVTDDWAVLGEPHDTESVEGEPLAWRDPWPDLVGDTTAYGPVDDHPGTERSWREVIVPRSDLVAAVGDRPLAGLWAAEALRIAAWRPRLGLETDHRTIVHELDWLRTAVHLHKGCYRGQETVARVHNLGRPPRRLVFLHLDGSGHVLPAQGSEVLSLIHI
;
A
#
# COMPACT_ATOMS: atom_id res chain seq x y z
N MET A 1 18.34 -9.55 -30.83
CA MET A 1 17.42 -9.69 -29.71
C MET A 1 17.80 -8.61 -28.71
N SER A 2 17.02 -7.54 -28.63
CA SER A 2 17.26 -6.45 -27.67
C SER A 2 16.83 -6.93 -26.28
N VAL A 3 17.73 -6.81 -25.32
CA VAL A 3 17.45 -7.05 -23.89
C VAL A 3 16.31 -6.11 -23.50
N PRO A 4 15.23 -6.61 -22.84
CA PRO A 4 14.18 -5.72 -22.34
C PRO A 4 14.78 -4.79 -21.29
N PRO A 5 14.32 -3.52 -21.21
CA PRO A 5 14.82 -2.58 -20.20
C PRO A 5 14.61 -3.16 -18.81
N SER A 6 15.62 -2.99 -17.96
CA SER A 6 15.59 -3.44 -16.56
C SER A 6 14.49 -2.68 -15.81
N MET A 7 13.90 -3.30 -14.79
CA MET A 7 12.84 -2.70 -13.95
C MET A 7 13.27 -1.45 -13.17
N SER A 8 14.54 -1.01 -13.32
CA SER A 8 15.06 0.28 -12.83
C SER A 8 14.47 1.50 -13.59
N ASP A 9 13.69 1.31 -14.65
CA ASP A 9 13.20 2.39 -15.51
C ASP A 9 11.76 2.85 -15.15
N VAL A 10 11.17 2.35 -14.08
CA VAL A 10 10.02 3.02 -13.47
C VAL A 10 10.58 4.08 -12.51
N GLU A 11 11.08 5.17 -13.07
CA GLU A 11 11.29 6.39 -12.31
C GLU A 11 9.92 6.87 -11.81
N LEU A 12 9.59 6.49 -10.56
CA LEU A 12 8.58 7.24 -9.81
C LEU A 12 9.09 8.69 -9.75
N PRO A 13 8.28 9.69 -10.11
CA PRO A 13 8.72 11.08 -10.06
C PRO A 13 9.17 11.39 -8.64
N THR A 14 10.48 11.55 -8.46
CA THR A 14 11.11 11.72 -7.15
C THR A 14 10.86 13.14 -6.65
N ARG A 15 9.86 13.29 -5.79
CA ARG A 15 9.84 14.40 -4.86
C ARG A 15 11.05 14.20 -3.93
N PRO A 16 11.83 15.27 -3.58
CA PRO A 16 12.84 15.13 -2.54
C PRO A 16 12.18 14.57 -1.29
N ALA A 17 12.69 13.45 -0.79
CA ALA A 17 12.14 12.81 0.41
C ALA A 17 12.21 13.80 1.57
N THR A 18 11.06 14.06 2.22
CA THR A 18 11.04 14.83 3.46
C THR A 18 11.66 13.97 4.54
N THR A 19 12.77 14.45 5.11
CA THR A 19 13.48 13.73 6.17
C THR A 19 12.66 13.73 7.45
N SER A 20 12.39 12.56 8.00
CA SER A 20 11.67 12.42 9.27
C SER A 20 12.51 12.92 10.46
N PRO A 21 11.93 13.66 11.42
CA PRO A 21 12.60 14.01 12.66
C PRO A 21 12.99 12.77 13.50
N LEU A 22 12.34 11.64 13.29
CA LEU A 22 12.60 10.38 13.99
C LEU A 22 13.94 9.74 13.57
N LEU A 23 14.52 10.13 12.43
CA LEU A 23 15.88 9.75 12.05
C LEU A 23 16.97 10.28 13.00
N SER A 24 16.66 11.28 13.82
CA SER A 24 17.57 11.75 14.86
C SER A 24 17.63 10.84 16.10
N ARG A 25 16.77 9.84 16.19
CA ARG A 25 16.75 8.89 17.31
C ARG A 25 18.03 8.01 17.29
N PRO A 26 18.58 7.66 18.46
CA PRO A 26 19.78 6.82 18.53
C PRO A 26 19.59 5.48 17.80
N GLY A 27 20.59 5.06 17.05
CA GLY A 27 20.62 3.81 16.32
C GLY A 27 19.85 3.82 14.99
N ALA A 28 19.20 4.92 14.61
CA ALA A 28 18.50 5.01 13.35
C ALA A 28 19.47 4.92 12.16
N VAL A 29 19.16 4.04 11.21
CA VAL A 29 19.87 3.90 9.93
C VAL A 29 18.90 4.30 8.83
N ALA A 30 19.26 5.35 8.10
CA ALA A 30 18.40 5.93 7.06
C ALA A 30 18.22 4.99 5.86
N GLY A 31 17.02 4.97 5.30
CA GLY A 31 16.70 4.30 4.04
C GLY A 31 17.18 5.07 2.83
N GLU A 32 17.24 4.38 1.70
CA GLU A 32 17.59 4.91 0.39
C GLU A 32 16.48 4.59 -0.64
N GLY A 33 16.53 5.24 -1.79
CA GLY A 33 15.57 4.99 -2.88
C GLY A 33 14.15 5.28 -2.44
N LEU A 34 13.27 4.31 -2.58
CA LEU A 34 11.84 4.40 -2.20
C LEU A 34 11.67 4.66 -0.69
N GLU A 35 12.61 4.20 0.13
CA GLU A 35 12.57 4.29 1.59
C GLU A 35 13.36 5.49 2.14
N ALA A 36 13.77 6.42 1.26
CA ALA A 36 14.50 7.61 1.68
C ALA A 36 13.66 8.47 2.65
N GLY A 37 14.31 9.03 3.67
CA GLY A 37 13.69 9.94 4.63
C GLY A 37 13.21 9.31 5.93
N VAL A 38 13.18 7.98 6.04
CA VAL A 38 12.82 7.24 7.26
C VAL A 38 13.87 6.17 7.60
N ALA A 39 13.74 5.53 8.76
CA ALA A 39 14.71 4.55 9.22
C ALA A 39 14.43 3.13 8.69
N LEU A 40 15.47 2.45 8.20
CA LEU A 40 15.42 1.01 7.92
C LEU A 40 15.38 0.19 9.22
N HIS A 41 16.13 0.61 10.22
CA HIS A 41 16.12 0.05 11.57
C HIS A 41 16.69 1.05 12.59
N HIS A 42 16.50 0.75 13.88
CA HIS A 42 17.00 1.55 15.02
C HIS A 42 18.06 0.80 15.84
N GLY A 43 18.83 -0.10 15.19
CA GLY A 43 20.01 -0.76 15.76
C GLY A 43 19.85 -2.25 16.00
N ASP A 44 18.62 -2.77 16.22
CA ASP A 44 18.34 -4.20 16.43
C ASP A 44 17.11 -4.66 15.65
N PRO A 45 17.23 -4.91 14.34
CA PRO A 45 16.10 -5.27 13.50
C PRO A 45 15.30 -6.47 13.98
N MET A 46 15.97 -7.47 14.57
CA MET A 46 15.31 -8.68 15.06
C MET A 46 14.47 -8.41 16.31
N ARG A 47 14.96 -7.56 17.20
CA ARG A 47 14.18 -7.12 18.37
C ARG A 47 13.03 -6.22 17.95
N GLU A 48 13.28 -5.32 17.02
CA GLU A 48 12.26 -4.39 16.47
C GLU A 48 11.11 -5.16 15.83
N GLN A 49 11.43 -6.22 15.05
CA GLN A 49 10.41 -7.09 14.46
C GLN A 49 9.55 -7.78 15.52
N ARG A 50 10.15 -8.36 16.56
CA ARG A 50 9.40 -8.99 17.65
C ARG A 50 8.49 -8.00 18.38
N LEU A 51 9.00 -6.82 18.72
CA LEU A 51 8.19 -5.78 19.36
C LEU A 51 7.04 -5.32 18.48
N LEU A 52 7.26 -5.24 17.17
CA LEU A 52 6.22 -4.88 16.22
C LEU A 52 5.17 -5.99 16.11
N GLU A 53 5.58 -7.25 16.03
CA GLU A 53 4.69 -8.42 16.00
C GLU A 53 3.82 -8.53 17.28
N GLU A 54 4.39 -8.17 18.43
CA GLU A 54 3.69 -8.10 19.72
C GLU A 54 2.78 -6.87 19.88
N GLY A 55 2.73 -5.96 18.89
CA GLY A 55 1.94 -4.73 18.96
C GLY A 55 2.50 -3.66 19.90
N LEU A 56 3.77 -3.78 20.30
CA LEU A 56 4.41 -2.85 21.25
C LEU A 56 5.20 -1.73 20.56
N ALA A 57 5.50 -1.85 19.29
CA ALA A 57 6.28 -0.88 18.53
C ALA A 57 5.43 -0.18 17.46
N VAL A 58 5.95 0.94 16.97
CA VAL A 58 5.39 1.72 15.86
C VAL A 58 6.45 1.97 14.81
N VAL A 59 6.04 2.02 13.54
CA VAL A 59 6.91 2.26 12.39
C VAL A 59 6.65 3.63 11.82
N ASP A 60 7.72 4.37 11.55
CA ASP A 60 7.67 5.64 10.84
C ASP A 60 7.46 5.41 9.33
N LEU A 61 6.28 5.75 8.84
CA LEU A 61 5.91 5.74 7.43
C LEU A 61 5.73 7.15 6.86
N SER A 62 6.33 8.17 7.50
CA SER A 62 6.16 9.58 7.14
C SER A 62 6.73 9.98 5.78
N HIS A 63 7.41 9.07 5.08
CA HIS A 63 7.82 9.20 3.69
C HIS A 63 6.70 8.89 2.68
N ARG A 64 5.62 8.19 3.12
CA ARG A 64 4.45 7.95 2.27
C ARG A 64 3.74 9.26 1.93
N ASP A 65 3.17 9.31 0.73
CA ASP A 65 2.40 10.47 0.32
C ASP A 65 0.97 10.42 0.87
N VAL A 66 0.48 11.59 1.28
CA VAL A 66 -0.87 11.80 1.77
C VAL A 66 -1.60 12.74 0.81
N VAL A 67 -2.74 12.28 0.29
CA VAL A 67 -3.62 13.02 -0.61
C VAL A 67 -4.99 13.14 0.04
N THR A 68 -5.59 14.32 -0.06
CA THR A 68 -6.97 14.55 0.40
C THR A 68 -7.89 14.84 -0.78
N VAL A 69 -9.13 14.38 -0.67
CA VAL A 69 -10.21 14.72 -1.58
C VAL A 69 -11.38 15.25 -0.76
N THR A 70 -11.76 16.49 -0.98
CA THR A 70 -12.90 17.15 -0.33
C THR A 70 -14.03 17.39 -1.30
N GLY A 71 -15.19 17.77 -0.77
CA GLY A 71 -16.37 18.11 -1.56
C GLY A 71 -17.46 17.03 -1.57
N PRO A 72 -18.70 17.44 -1.86
CA PRO A 72 -19.87 16.56 -1.71
C PRO A 72 -19.90 15.40 -2.70
N ASP A 73 -19.19 15.51 -3.83
CA ASP A 73 -19.17 14.47 -4.85
C ASP A 73 -17.98 13.48 -4.69
N ARG A 74 -17.12 13.65 -3.65
CA ARG A 74 -15.84 12.92 -3.49
C ARG A 74 -15.99 11.40 -3.52
N LEU A 75 -16.88 10.83 -2.74
CA LEU A 75 -17.03 9.38 -2.66
C LEU A 75 -17.63 8.78 -3.94
N SER A 76 -18.62 9.44 -4.53
CA SER A 76 -19.21 8.98 -5.80
C SER A 76 -18.24 9.07 -6.95
N TRP A 77 -17.43 10.11 -6.97
CA TRP A 77 -16.40 10.31 -7.97
C TRP A 77 -15.25 9.29 -7.83
N LEU A 78 -14.67 9.15 -6.65
CA LEU A 78 -13.63 8.13 -6.39
C LEU A 78 -14.15 6.72 -6.65
N HIS A 79 -15.42 6.44 -6.31
CA HIS A 79 -16.06 5.18 -6.66
C HIS A 79 -16.05 4.94 -8.18
N SER A 80 -16.35 5.93 -9.00
CA SER A 80 -16.36 5.78 -10.46
C SER A 80 -14.98 5.58 -11.08
N LEU A 81 -13.92 6.06 -10.43
CA LEU A 81 -12.55 6.03 -10.93
C LEU A 81 -11.74 4.81 -10.47
N SER A 82 -12.06 4.25 -9.32
CA SER A 82 -11.29 3.19 -8.69
C SER A 82 -11.99 1.83 -8.75
N THR A 83 -11.28 0.79 -8.36
CA THR A 83 -11.73 -0.60 -8.44
C THR A 83 -12.66 -1.03 -7.31
N GLN A 84 -12.68 -0.31 -6.18
CA GLN A 84 -13.42 -0.68 -4.98
C GLN A 84 -14.73 0.11 -4.84
N HIS A 85 -15.69 -0.46 -4.10
CA HIS A 85 -16.96 0.19 -3.80
C HIS A 85 -16.79 1.21 -2.66
N LEU A 86 -16.94 2.50 -2.98
CA LEU A 86 -16.76 3.62 -2.05
C LEU A 86 -18.07 4.38 -1.77
N LEU A 87 -19.18 4.03 -2.44
CA LEU A 87 -20.47 4.64 -2.16
C LEU A 87 -20.95 4.24 -0.77
N GLY A 88 -21.35 5.23 0.04
CA GLY A 88 -21.84 4.97 1.38
C GLY A 88 -20.75 4.53 2.37
N LEU A 89 -19.49 4.84 2.08
CA LEU A 89 -18.40 4.65 3.05
C LEU A 89 -18.71 5.47 4.30
N GLU A 90 -18.87 4.79 5.42
CA GLU A 90 -19.14 5.44 6.71
C GLU A 90 -17.89 6.17 7.22
N PRO A 91 -18.07 7.25 8.01
CA PRO A 91 -16.93 7.94 8.60
C PRO A 91 -16.00 6.99 9.36
N ARG A 92 -14.70 7.12 9.12
CA ARG A 92 -13.61 6.31 9.69
C ARG A 92 -13.54 4.86 9.21
N GLN A 93 -14.41 4.46 8.29
CA GLN A 93 -14.33 3.17 7.64
C GLN A 93 -13.25 3.19 6.54
N SER A 94 -12.45 2.13 6.49
CA SER A 94 -11.34 1.99 5.57
C SER A 94 -11.68 1.15 4.34
N ARG A 95 -11.00 1.43 3.22
CA ARG A 95 -10.99 0.59 2.02
C ARG A 95 -9.61 0.63 1.38
N GLU A 96 -9.27 -0.45 0.70
CA GLU A 96 -8.20 -0.45 -0.29
C GLU A 96 -8.81 -0.34 -1.68
N ALA A 97 -8.24 0.48 -2.53
CA ALA A 97 -8.69 0.65 -3.90
C ALA A 97 -7.51 0.81 -4.85
N LEU A 98 -7.72 0.50 -6.13
CA LEU A 98 -6.71 0.66 -7.16
C LEU A 98 -7.22 1.57 -8.28
N ILE A 99 -6.30 2.27 -8.91
CA ILE A 99 -6.52 2.92 -10.20
C ILE A 99 -5.78 2.10 -11.25
N LEU A 100 -6.50 1.70 -12.29
CA LEU A 100 -5.97 0.87 -13.35
C LEU A 100 -5.79 1.68 -14.65
N SER A 101 -4.86 1.25 -15.49
CA SER A 101 -4.78 1.69 -16.88
C SER A 101 -5.99 1.20 -17.70
N PRO A 102 -6.23 1.73 -18.91
CA PRO A 102 -7.26 1.19 -19.80
C PRO A 102 -7.06 -0.29 -20.14
N LYS A 103 -5.83 -0.80 -20.00
CA LYS A 103 -5.47 -2.20 -20.22
C LYS A 103 -5.61 -3.07 -18.95
N GLY A 104 -6.03 -2.49 -17.82
CA GLY A 104 -6.21 -3.17 -16.54
C GLY A 104 -4.92 -3.37 -15.74
N HIS A 105 -3.82 -2.70 -16.10
CA HIS A 105 -2.60 -2.70 -15.31
C HIS A 105 -2.72 -1.77 -14.11
N VAL A 106 -2.16 -2.13 -12.98
CA VAL A 106 -2.19 -1.32 -11.76
C VAL A 106 -1.30 -0.07 -11.94
N GLU A 107 -1.87 1.11 -11.80
CA GLU A 107 -1.16 2.39 -11.85
C GLU A 107 -0.98 3.02 -10.47
N HIS A 108 -2.01 2.93 -9.59
CA HIS A 108 -1.95 3.45 -8.22
C HIS A 108 -2.61 2.49 -7.24
N SER A 109 -2.04 2.38 -6.04
CA SER A 109 -2.64 1.73 -4.87
C SER A 109 -3.03 2.80 -3.87
N LEU A 110 -4.28 2.74 -3.42
CA LEU A 110 -4.92 3.75 -2.57
C LEU A 110 -5.36 3.09 -1.26
N HIS A 111 -4.82 3.55 -0.15
CA HIS A 111 -5.32 3.25 1.17
C HIS A 111 -6.30 4.37 1.57
N VAL A 112 -7.58 4.08 1.56
CA VAL A 112 -8.65 5.08 1.64
C VAL A 112 -9.34 5.01 2.98
N VAL A 113 -9.47 6.16 3.65
CA VAL A 113 -10.33 6.35 4.82
C VAL A 113 -11.04 7.69 4.69
N ASP A 114 -12.32 7.76 5.08
CA ASP A 114 -13.12 8.99 5.02
C ASP A 114 -13.49 9.43 6.44
N ASP A 115 -13.41 10.73 6.75
CA ASP A 115 -13.77 11.28 8.06
C ASP A 115 -15.19 11.87 8.11
N GLY A 116 -15.93 11.78 7.01
CA GLY A 116 -17.26 12.35 6.83
C GLY A 116 -17.25 13.63 5.98
N GLU A 117 -16.15 14.36 5.93
CA GLU A 117 -15.96 15.59 5.16
C GLU A 117 -14.88 15.46 4.11
N THR A 118 -13.81 14.76 4.45
CA THR A 118 -12.60 14.56 3.65
C THR A 118 -12.31 13.07 3.48
N THR A 119 -12.03 12.67 2.25
CA THR A 119 -11.43 11.36 1.97
C THR A 119 -9.92 11.50 1.99
N TRP A 120 -9.27 10.75 2.86
CA TRP A 120 -7.83 10.67 3.02
C TRP A 120 -7.32 9.44 2.30
N ILE A 121 -6.23 9.62 1.56
CA ILE A 121 -5.61 8.57 0.77
C ILE A 121 -4.13 8.56 1.11
N THR A 122 -3.62 7.45 1.62
CA THR A 122 -2.18 7.22 1.69
C THR A 122 -1.75 6.35 0.50
N THR A 123 -0.58 6.63 -0.04
CA THR A 123 -0.02 5.91 -1.19
C THR A 123 1.50 5.78 -1.06
N GLU A 124 2.14 5.08 -1.99
CA GLU A 124 3.57 4.87 -1.96
C GLU A 124 4.36 6.19 -2.05
N PRO A 125 5.56 6.24 -1.47
CA PRO A 125 6.42 7.42 -1.53
C PRO A 125 6.66 7.87 -2.97
N GLY A 126 6.46 9.17 -3.23
CA GLY A 126 6.63 9.76 -4.56
C GLY A 126 5.48 9.50 -5.55
N ALA A 127 4.48 8.69 -5.21
CA ALA A 127 3.33 8.42 -6.08
C ALA A 127 2.24 9.51 -6.01
N GLY A 128 2.20 10.29 -4.94
CA GLY A 128 1.18 11.31 -4.70
C GLY A 128 1.06 12.36 -5.79
N PRO A 129 2.15 12.98 -6.27
CA PRO A 129 2.08 13.99 -7.33
C PRO A 129 1.41 13.49 -8.60
N ALA A 130 1.77 12.28 -9.06
CA ALA A 130 1.18 11.68 -10.27
C ALA A 130 -0.30 11.32 -10.04
N LEU A 131 -0.65 10.85 -8.84
CA LEU A 131 -2.03 10.58 -8.46
C LEU A 131 -2.87 11.86 -8.48
N VAL A 132 -2.41 12.94 -7.86
CA VAL A 132 -3.11 14.24 -7.83
C VAL A 132 -3.29 14.79 -9.24
N GLU A 133 -2.24 14.79 -10.05
CA GLU A 133 -2.32 15.23 -11.45
C GLU A 133 -3.36 14.42 -12.25
N TRP A 134 -3.39 13.11 -12.07
CA TRP A 134 -4.36 12.24 -12.73
C TRP A 134 -5.78 12.52 -12.25
N LEU A 135 -6.01 12.62 -10.97
CA LEU A 135 -7.30 12.92 -10.37
C LEU A 135 -7.83 14.29 -10.82
N ASP A 136 -6.99 15.33 -10.81
CA ASP A 136 -7.38 16.66 -11.28
C ASP A 136 -7.84 16.67 -12.75
N ARG A 137 -7.19 15.91 -13.62
CA ARG A 137 -7.62 15.75 -15.00
C ARG A 137 -8.99 15.08 -15.15
N MET A 138 -9.38 14.25 -14.16
CA MET A 138 -10.65 13.50 -14.17
C MET A 138 -11.79 14.24 -13.47
N ARG A 139 -11.55 15.42 -12.91
CA ARG A 139 -12.51 16.15 -12.08
C ARG A 139 -13.71 16.71 -12.86
N PHE A 140 -13.49 17.21 -14.09
CA PHE A 140 -14.49 17.89 -14.93
C PHE A 140 -15.25 18.98 -14.13
N MET A 141 -16.59 18.91 -14.09
CA MET A 141 -17.47 19.86 -13.39
C MET A 141 -17.93 19.35 -12.02
N LEU A 142 -17.31 18.30 -11.47
CA LEU A 142 -17.66 17.77 -10.15
C LEU A 142 -17.17 18.67 -9.04
N ARG A 143 -17.92 18.71 -7.95
CA ARG A 143 -17.64 19.53 -6.77
C ARG A 143 -16.68 18.77 -5.84
N VAL A 144 -15.45 18.65 -6.28
CA VAL A 144 -14.35 18.00 -5.56
C VAL A 144 -13.10 18.87 -5.66
N GLU A 145 -12.28 18.79 -4.63
CA GLU A 145 -10.94 19.37 -4.58
C GLU A 145 -9.96 18.29 -4.17
N VAL A 146 -8.83 18.21 -4.86
CA VAL A 146 -7.76 17.24 -4.62
C VAL A 146 -6.51 17.98 -4.19
N SER A 147 -5.88 17.56 -3.10
CA SER A 147 -4.67 18.20 -2.59
C SER A 147 -3.64 17.18 -2.15
N LEU A 148 -2.38 17.41 -2.51
CA LEU A 148 -1.24 16.72 -1.92
C LEU A 148 -0.88 17.42 -0.62
N VAL A 149 -1.04 16.72 0.50
CA VAL A 149 -0.85 17.29 1.84
C VAL A 149 0.30 16.62 2.62
N THR A 150 1.18 15.94 1.91
CA THR A 150 2.32 15.21 2.49
C THR A 150 3.25 16.11 3.32
N ASP A 151 3.32 17.42 3.03
CA ASP A 151 4.15 18.36 3.79
C ASP A 151 3.58 18.66 5.18
N ASP A 152 2.26 18.58 5.33
CA ASP A 152 1.54 18.90 6.56
C ASP A 152 1.16 17.65 7.36
N TRP A 153 1.10 16.49 6.72
CA TRP A 153 0.63 15.23 7.30
C TRP A 153 1.68 14.12 7.18
N ALA A 154 1.66 13.21 8.12
CA ALA A 154 2.56 12.07 8.19
C ALA A 154 1.77 10.81 8.52
N VAL A 155 2.39 9.66 8.25
CA VAL A 155 1.82 8.34 8.50
C VAL A 155 2.69 7.58 9.48
N LEU A 156 2.05 6.91 10.44
CA LEU A 156 2.66 5.92 11.33
C LEU A 156 2.02 4.56 11.06
N GLY A 157 2.82 3.51 11.00
CA GLY A 157 2.33 2.13 10.87
C GLY A 157 2.41 1.38 12.18
N GLU A 158 1.37 0.62 12.52
CA GLU A 158 1.34 -0.20 13.74
C GLU A 158 0.42 -1.41 13.59
N PRO A 159 0.70 -2.54 14.25
CA PRO A 159 -0.22 -3.66 14.32
C PRO A 159 -1.46 -3.29 15.11
N HIS A 160 -2.60 -3.33 14.46
CA HIS A 160 -3.90 -3.08 15.06
C HIS A 160 -5.01 -3.55 14.13
N ASP A 161 -6.04 -4.19 14.65
CA ASP A 161 -7.10 -4.82 13.87
C ASP A 161 -8.44 -4.08 13.88
N THR A 162 -8.52 -2.92 14.55
CA THR A 162 -9.74 -2.14 14.65
C THR A 162 -9.77 -0.96 13.67
N GLU A 163 -10.96 -0.61 13.21
CA GLU A 163 -11.21 0.65 12.53
C GLU A 163 -10.93 1.83 13.49
N SER A 164 -10.60 2.97 12.91
CA SER A 164 -10.45 4.21 13.65
C SER A 164 -11.78 4.59 14.32
N VAL A 165 -11.77 4.98 15.58
CA VAL A 165 -12.94 5.43 16.32
C VAL A 165 -12.94 6.94 16.56
N GLU A 166 -14.10 7.50 16.87
CA GLU A 166 -14.21 8.92 17.19
C GLU A 166 -13.37 9.26 18.42
N GLY A 167 -12.64 10.39 18.36
CA GLY A 167 -11.73 10.81 19.43
C GLY A 167 -10.29 10.29 19.31
N GLU A 168 -10.04 9.33 18.44
CA GLU A 168 -8.69 8.87 18.09
C GLU A 168 -8.20 9.51 16.77
N PRO A 169 -6.89 9.52 16.52
CA PRO A 169 -6.34 9.87 15.21
C PRO A 169 -6.99 9.05 14.10
N LEU A 170 -7.15 9.66 12.93
CA LEU A 170 -7.68 8.96 11.77
C LEU A 170 -6.70 7.87 11.33
N ALA A 171 -7.19 6.67 11.04
CA ALA A 171 -6.36 5.56 10.60
C ALA A 171 -7.03 4.75 9.50
N TRP A 172 -6.24 4.38 8.50
CA TRP A 172 -6.61 3.35 7.55
C TRP A 172 -6.25 1.98 8.13
N ARG A 173 -7.22 1.05 8.18
CA ARG A 173 -7.03 -0.34 8.55
C ARG A 173 -6.76 -1.17 7.29
N ASP A 174 -5.68 -1.96 7.30
CA ASP A 174 -5.38 -2.90 6.22
C ASP A 174 -6.38 -4.07 6.23
N PRO A 175 -7.17 -4.24 5.17
CA PRO A 175 -8.13 -5.32 5.11
C PRO A 175 -7.50 -6.69 4.78
N TRP A 176 -6.20 -6.76 4.52
CA TRP A 176 -5.52 -8.00 4.13
C TRP A 176 -5.45 -9.02 5.26
N PRO A 177 -5.80 -10.31 5.01
CA PRO A 177 -6.14 -10.94 3.72
C PRO A 177 -7.65 -11.18 3.53
N ASP A 178 -8.51 -10.37 4.08
CA ASP A 178 -9.96 -10.55 4.03
C ASP A 178 -10.53 -10.46 2.61
N LEU A 179 -11.73 -11.00 2.41
CA LEU A 179 -12.53 -10.78 1.21
C LEU A 179 -13.45 -9.57 1.45
N VAL A 180 -13.17 -8.44 0.80
CA VAL A 180 -13.88 -7.18 1.02
C VAL A 180 -14.92 -6.91 -0.05
N GLY A 181 -16.19 -7.03 0.33
CA GLY A 181 -17.32 -6.84 -0.58
C GLY A 181 -17.54 -8.03 -1.51
N ASP A 182 -18.14 -7.75 -2.67
CA ASP A 182 -18.40 -8.78 -3.67
C ASP A 182 -17.14 -9.00 -4.53
N THR A 183 -16.34 -9.98 -4.17
CA THR A 183 -15.04 -10.26 -4.76
C THR A 183 -14.68 -11.75 -4.72
N THR A 184 -13.45 -12.08 -5.09
CA THR A 184 -12.89 -13.44 -5.04
C THR A 184 -11.41 -13.41 -4.73
N ALA A 185 -10.85 -14.55 -4.34
CA ALA A 185 -9.42 -14.75 -4.15
C ALA A 185 -8.81 -15.63 -5.26
N TYR A 186 -7.53 -15.40 -5.53
CA TYR A 186 -6.68 -16.22 -6.40
C TYR A 186 -5.59 -16.95 -5.61
N GLY A 187 -5.36 -16.56 -4.38
CA GLY A 187 -4.54 -17.24 -3.38
C GLY A 187 -5.38 -18.08 -2.42
N PRO A 188 -4.75 -18.67 -1.39
CA PRO A 188 -5.44 -19.43 -0.34
C PRO A 188 -6.51 -18.57 0.34
N VAL A 189 -7.65 -19.17 0.64
CA VAL A 189 -8.69 -18.55 1.50
C VAL A 189 -8.54 -19.09 2.92
N ASP A 190 -8.49 -20.42 3.04
CA ASP A 190 -8.19 -21.09 4.30
C ASP A 190 -6.67 -21.12 4.51
N ASP A 191 -6.23 -20.99 5.76
CA ASP A 191 -4.83 -21.02 6.16
C ASP A 191 -3.93 -20.00 5.41
N HIS A 192 -4.48 -18.82 5.10
CA HIS A 192 -3.69 -17.76 4.47
C HIS A 192 -2.61 -17.25 5.42
N PRO A 193 -1.33 -17.09 4.96
CA PRO A 193 -0.24 -16.64 5.82
C PRO A 193 -0.47 -15.28 6.50
N GLY A 194 -1.33 -14.46 5.95
CA GLY A 194 -1.70 -13.15 6.49
C GLY A 194 -2.85 -13.16 7.49
N THR A 195 -3.42 -14.32 7.86
CA THR A 195 -4.59 -14.39 8.74
C THR A 195 -4.36 -13.73 10.10
N GLU A 196 -3.15 -13.84 10.64
CA GLU A 196 -2.77 -13.23 11.92
C GLU A 196 -2.26 -11.78 11.75
N ARG A 197 -2.23 -11.27 10.51
CA ARG A 197 -1.79 -9.91 10.27
C ARG A 197 -2.87 -8.92 10.69
N SER A 198 -2.53 -8.08 11.65
CA SER A 198 -3.26 -6.85 11.92
C SER A 198 -2.36 -5.66 11.57
N TRP A 199 -2.90 -4.67 10.91
CA TRP A 199 -2.12 -3.49 10.52
C TRP A 199 -3.02 -2.28 10.30
N ARG A 200 -2.57 -1.14 10.79
CA ARG A 200 -3.18 0.15 10.42
C ARG A 200 -2.13 1.23 10.14
N GLU A 201 -2.53 2.21 9.37
CA GLU A 201 -1.77 3.41 9.06
C GLU A 201 -2.46 4.61 9.69
N VAL A 202 -1.85 5.18 10.72
CA VAL A 202 -2.38 6.32 11.47
C VAL A 202 -1.92 7.60 10.80
N ILE A 203 -2.86 8.49 10.45
CA ILE A 203 -2.60 9.78 9.82
C ILE A 203 -2.56 10.85 10.91
N VAL A 204 -1.44 11.54 11.03
CA VAL A 204 -1.23 12.57 12.05
C VAL A 204 -0.68 13.84 11.43
N PRO A 205 -0.94 15.03 12.02
CA PRO A 205 -0.22 16.23 11.64
C PRO A 205 1.30 15.99 11.73
N ARG A 206 2.04 16.40 10.73
CA ARG A 206 3.50 16.17 10.68
C ARG A 206 4.22 16.84 11.85
N SER A 207 3.70 17.99 12.34
CA SER A 207 4.19 18.65 13.54
C SER A 207 4.09 17.78 14.80
N ASP A 208 3.13 16.86 14.82
CA ASP A 208 2.80 16.03 15.98
C ASP A 208 3.42 14.64 15.91
N LEU A 209 4.15 14.32 14.82
CA LEU A 209 4.70 12.99 14.56
C LEU A 209 5.50 12.43 15.76
N VAL A 210 6.38 13.23 16.35
CA VAL A 210 7.19 12.83 17.50
C VAL A 210 6.33 12.59 18.75
N ALA A 211 5.35 13.46 18.98
CA ALA A 211 4.41 13.33 20.09
C ALA A 211 3.48 12.14 19.92
N ALA A 212 3.05 11.86 18.70
CA ALA A 212 2.21 10.69 18.38
C ALA A 212 2.93 9.37 18.60
N VAL A 213 4.25 9.30 18.41
CA VAL A 213 5.06 8.13 18.79
C VAL A 213 5.14 8.00 20.32
N GLY A 214 5.36 9.11 21.03
CA GLY A 214 5.50 9.13 22.48
C GLY A 214 6.70 8.30 22.95
N ASP A 215 6.47 7.48 23.98
CA ASP A 215 7.48 6.61 24.58
C ASP A 215 7.50 5.19 23.97
N ARG A 216 6.69 4.94 22.93
CA ARG A 216 6.65 3.63 22.29
C ARG A 216 7.98 3.33 21.57
N PRO A 217 8.44 2.06 21.61
CA PRO A 217 9.56 1.64 20.80
C PRO A 217 9.33 1.93 19.31
N LEU A 218 10.37 2.38 18.62
CA LEU A 218 10.38 2.49 17.17
C LEU A 218 10.89 1.17 16.57
N ALA A 219 10.20 0.68 15.58
CA ALA A 219 10.68 -0.34 14.66
C ALA A 219 10.94 0.31 13.29
N GLY A 220 11.98 -0.10 12.60
CA GLY A 220 12.25 0.39 11.27
C GLY A 220 11.52 -0.38 10.18
N LEU A 221 11.69 0.08 8.94
CA LEU A 221 11.02 -0.50 7.77
C LEU A 221 11.36 -1.98 7.55
N TRP A 222 12.56 -2.43 7.89
CA TRP A 222 12.91 -3.84 7.75
C TRP A 222 12.01 -4.76 8.58
N ALA A 223 11.63 -4.34 9.77
CA ALA A 223 10.69 -5.09 10.60
C ALA A 223 9.29 -5.13 9.96
N ALA A 224 8.78 -3.99 9.50
CA ALA A 224 7.48 -3.91 8.83
C ALA A 224 7.45 -4.74 7.54
N GLU A 225 8.49 -4.64 6.71
CA GLU A 225 8.60 -5.39 5.45
C GLU A 225 8.73 -6.90 5.70
N ALA A 226 9.47 -7.34 6.73
CA ALA A 226 9.54 -8.75 7.09
C ALA A 226 8.15 -9.32 7.42
N LEU A 227 7.36 -8.61 8.25
CA LEU A 227 6.00 -9.02 8.59
C LEU A 227 5.04 -8.93 7.40
N ARG A 228 5.19 -7.92 6.53
CA ARG A 228 4.42 -7.78 5.30
C ARG A 228 4.66 -8.96 4.35
N ILE A 229 5.94 -9.29 4.12
CA ILE A 229 6.35 -10.38 3.24
C ILE A 229 5.86 -11.72 3.80
N ALA A 230 6.01 -11.98 5.10
CA ALA A 230 5.52 -13.19 5.76
C ALA A 230 4.00 -13.36 5.58
N ALA A 231 3.25 -12.27 5.56
CA ALA A 231 1.81 -12.26 5.33
C ALA A 231 1.40 -12.31 3.83
N TRP A 232 2.33 -12.43 2.91
CA TRP A 232 2.09 -12.36 1.45
C TRP A 232 1.38 -11.09 0.99
N ARG A 233 1.49 -10.03 1.76
CA ARG A 233 0.86 -8.74 1.44
C ARG A 233 1.62 -8.03 0.33
N PRO A 234 1.06 -7.86 -0.88
CA PRO A 234 1.75 -7.18 -1.98
C PRO A 234 1.86 -5.68 -1.73
N ARG A 235 2.87 -5.06 -2.32
CA ARG A 235 3.13 -3.63 -2.27
C ARG A 235 3.45 -3.11 -3.66
N LEU A 236 2.86 -1.98 -4.03
CA LEU A 236 3.10 -1.34 -5.33
C LEU A 236 4.59 -0.90 -5.43
N GLY A 237 5.20 -1.19 -6.56
CA GLY A 237 6.62 -0.87 -6.81
C GLY A 237 7.61 -1.94 -6.36
N LEU A 238 7.23 -2.84 -5.44
CA LEU A 238 8.09 -3.95 -4.99
C LEU A 238 7.73 -5.26 -5.71
N GLU A 239 6.49 -5.70 -5.63
CA GLU A 239 6.02 -6.91 -6.30
C GLU A 239 5.31 -6.61 -7.64
N THR A 240 5.31 -5.37 -8.10
CA THR A 240 4.65 -4.95 -9.34
C THR A 240 5.61 -4.47 -10.40
N ASP A 241 5.19 -4.59 -11.65
CA ASP A 241 5.78 -3.93 -12.81
C ASP A 241 4.69 -3.14 -13.58
N HIS A 242 5.09 -2.48 -14.67
CA HIS A 242 4.19 -1.69 -15.53
C HIS A 242 3.10 -2.52 -16.25
N ARG A 243 3.09 -3.84 -16.13
CA ARG A 243 2.11 -4.75 -16.75
C ARG A 243 1.32 -5.56 -15.74
N THR A 244 1.59 -5.38 -14.45
CA THR A 244 0.95 -6.15 -13.39
C THR A 244 -0.56 -5.90 -13.38
N ILE A 245 -1.34 -6.99 -13.36
CA ILE A 245 -2.79 -6.97 -13.19
C ILE A 245 -3.17 -7.47 -11.80
N VAL A 246 -4.33 -7.05 -11.32
CA VAL A 246 -4.80 -7.30 -9.95
C VAL A 246 -4.84 -8.77 -9.53
N HIS A 247 -5.08 -9.68 -10.49
CA HIS A 247 -5.17 -11.13 -10.25
C HIS A 247 -3.82 -11.76 -9.90
N GLU A 248 -2.72 -11.21 -10.42
CA GLU A 248 -1.38 -11.77 -10.22
C GLU A 248 -0.90 -11.70 -8.78
N LEU A 249 -1.41 -10.70 -8.05
CA LEU A 249 -1.05 -10.41 -6.66
C LEU A 249 -2.19 -10.70 -5.68
N ASP A 250 -3.26 -11.33 -6.15
CA ASP A 250 -4.48 -11.57 -5.36
C ASP A 250 -5.11 -10.29 -4.77
N TRP A 251 -4.88 -9.13 -5.40
CA TRP A 251 -5.46 -7.86 -4.97
C TRP A 251 -6.97 -7.75 -5.21
N LEU A 252 -7.57 -8.76 -5.87
CA LEU A 252 -9.02 -8.83 -5.97
C LEU A 252 -9.66 -8.88 -4.60
N ARG A 253 -9.10 -9.65 -3.67
CA ARG A 253 -9.71 -9.92 -2.36
C ARG A 253 -10.01 -8.66 -1.57
N THR A 254 -9.15 -7.64 -1.63
CA THR A 254 -9.27 -6.42 -0.80
C THR A 254 -9.65 -5.20 -1.61
N ALA A 255 -9.12 -5.09 -2.84
CA ALA A 255 -9.11 -3.83 -3.57
C ALA A 255 -10.06 -3.79 -4.76
N VAL A 256 -10.76 -4.87 -5.10
CA VAL A 256 -11.68 -4.93 -6.25
C VAL A 256 -13.06 -5.40 -5.84
N HIS A 257 -14.08 -4.64 -6.22
CA HIS A 257 -15.47 -5.07 -6.12
C HIS A 257 -15.99 -5.43 -7.50
N LEU A 258 -16.36 -6.69 -7.72
CA LEU A 258 -16.68 -7.23 -9.05
C LEU A 258 -17.99 -6.69 -9.63
N HIS A 259 -18.94 -6.26 -8.80
CA HIS A 259 -20.29 -5.82 -9.21
C HIS A 259 -20.61 -4.36 -8.85
N LYS A 260 -19.59 -3.48 -8.79
CA LYS A 260 -19.80 -2.07 -8.42
C LYS A 260 -20.17 -1.12 -9.57
N GLY A 261 -20.23 -1.58 -10.78
CA GLY A 261 -20.40 -0.74 -11.98
C GLY A 261 -19.08 -0.48 -12.73
N CYS A 262 -19.11 0.41 -13.71
CA CYS A 262 -17.98 0.63 -14.61
C CYS A 262 -16.84 1.42 -13.95
N TYR A 263 -15.62 1.02 -14.22
CA TYR A 263 -14.38 1.73 -13.90
C TYR A 263 -13.32 1.44 -14.98
N ARG A 264 -12.30 2.28 -15.06
CA ARG A 264 -11.22 2.15 -16.04
C ARG A 264 -10.47 0.83 -15.86
N GLY A 265 -10.28 0.07 -16.94
CA GLY A 265 -9.58 -1.23 -16.92
C GLY A 265 -10.44 -2.44 -16.52
N GLN A 266 -11.71 -2.23 -16.17
CA GLN A 266 -12.64 -3.28 -15.75
C GLN A 266 -12.77 -4.44 -16.75
N GLU A 267 -12.69 -4.16 -18.05
CA GLU A 267 -12.83 -5.20 -19.09
C GLU A 267 -11.76 -6.28 -18.93
N THR A 268 -10.52 -5.90 -18.68
CA THR A 268 -9.43 -6.84 -18.42
C THR A 268 -9.68 -7.64 -17.14
N VAL A 269 -10.12 -6.97 -16.06
CA VAL A 269 -10.45 -7.63 -14.80
C VAL A 269 -11.53 -8.69 -15.02
N ALA A 270 -12.64 -8.32 -15.66
CA ALA A 270 -13.76 -9.23 -15.95
C ALA A 270 -13.33 -10.38 -16.87
N ARG A 271 -12.53 -10.10 -17.91
CA ARG A 271 -12.06 -11.12 -18.84
C ARG A 271 -11.19 -12.15 -18.14
N VAL A 272 -10.22 -11.75 -17.34
CA VAL A 272 -9.35 -12.69 -16.62
C VAL A 272 -10.15 -13.45 -15.56
N HIS A 273 -11.04 -12.80 -14.84
CA HIS A 273 -11.93 -13.44 -13.88
C HIS A 273 -12.78 -14.54 -14.53
N ASN A 274 -13.41 -14.27 -15.68
CA ASN A 274 -14.24 -15.22 -16.39
C ASN A 274 -13.44 -16.37 -17.04
N LEU A 275 -12.18 -16.12 -17.47
CA LEU A 275 -11.29 -17.15 -18.00
C LEU A 275 -10.53 -17.92 -16.92
N GLY A 276 -10.49 -17.39 -15.70
CA GLY A 276 -10.01 -18.07 -14.49
C GLY A 276 -8.49 -18.16 -14.29
N ARG A 277 -7.65 -17.61 -15.19
CA ARG A 277 -6.20 -17.77 -15.07
C ARG A 277 -5.43 -16.50 -15.44
N PRO A 278 -4.79 -15.84 -14.46
CA PRO A 278 -3.83 -14.77 -14.74
C PRO A 278 -2.55 -15.35 -15.37
N PRO A 279 -1.80 -14.55 -16.16
CA PRO A 279 -0.57 -15.01 -16.83
C PRO A 279 0.58 -15.26 -15.85
N ARG A 280 0.58 -14.64 -14.70
CA ARG A 280 1.58 -14.76 -13.63
C ARG A 280 0.89 -14.89 -12.27
N ARG A 281 1.63 -15.29 -11.26
CA ARG A 281 1.18 -15.31 -9.87
C ARG A 281 2.32 -14.96 -8.94
N LEU A 282 1.98 -14.34 -7.80
CA LEU A 282 2.90 -14.18 -6.70
C LEU A 282 3.20 -15.55 -6.07
N VAL A 283 4.45 -15.77 -5.73
CA VAL A 283 4.89 -16.96 -4.98
C VAL A 283 5.86 -16.52 -3.89
N PHE A 284 5.84 -17.23 -2.79
CA PHE A 284 6.80 -17.04 -1.70
C PHE A 284 7.95 -18.05 -1.88
N LEU A 285 9.18 -17.57 -1.82
CA LEU A 285 10.37 -18.39 -1.94
C LEU A 285 11.10 -18.45 -0.60
N HIS A 286 11.26 -19.66 -0.07
CA HIS A 286 12.12 -19.90 1.08
C HIS A 286 13.55 -20.13 0.60
N LEU A 287 14.46 -19.24 1.00
CA LEU A 287 15.87 -19.37 0.70
C LEU A 287 16.57 -20.15 1.84
N ASP A 288 17.53 -20.98 1.49
CA ASP A 288 18.29 -21.78 2.49
C ASP A 288 19.27 -20.95 3.33
N GLY A 289 19.52 -19.70 2.93
CA GLY A 289 20.42 -18.77 3.61
C GLY A 289 21.91 -19.09 3.48
N SER A 290 22.29 -20.16 2.76
CA SER A 290 23.68 -20.63 2.65
C SER A 290 24.59 -19.61 1.93
N GLY A 291 24.03 -18.81 1.02
CA GLY A 291 24.79 -17.84 0.23
C GLY A 291 25.02 -16.50 0.93
N HIS A 292 24.38 -16.22 2.07
CA HIS A 292 24.40 -14.93 2.78
C HIS A 292 24.07 -13.69 1.93
N VAL A 293 23.55 -13.91 0.71
CA VAL A 293 23.20 -12.85 -0.25
C VAL A 293 21.81 -13.16 -0.80
N LEU A 294 20.94 -12.15 -0.78
CA LEU A 294 19.64 -12.24 -1.43
C LEU A 294 19.81 -12.23 -2.95
N PRO A 295 19.02 -13.03 -3.69
CA PRO A 295 19.00 -12.93 -5.15
C PRO A 295 18.70 -11.50 -5.59
N ALA A 296 19.41 -11.04 -6.62
CA ALA A 296 19.12 -9.72 -7.18
C ALA A 296 17.72 -9.68 -7.78
N GLN A 297 17.07 -8.51 -7.72
CA GLN A 297 15.79 -8.32 -8.38
C GLN A 297 15.90 -8.65 -9.87
N GLY A 298 14.90 -9.40 -10.39
CA GLY A 298 14.92 -9.88 -11.78
C GLY A 298 15.74 -11.14 -12.03
N SER A 299 16.34 -11.75 -10.99
CA SER A 299 16.99 -13.06 -11.13
C SER A 299 16.01 -14.12 -11.63
N GLU A 300 16.47 -14.99 -12.54
CA GLU A 300 15.66 -16.10 -13.00
C GLU A 300 15.48 -17.16 -11.92
N VAL A 301 14.25 -17.64 -11.76
CA VAL A 301 13.93 -18.78 -10.88
C VAL A 301 13.80 -20.02 -11.76
N LEU A 302 14.75 -20.95 -11.64
CA LEU A 302 14.74 -22.19 -12.38
C LEU A 302 13.98 -23.26 -11.57
N SER A 303 12.95 -23.85 -12.18
CA SER A 303 12.25 -25.00 -11.60
C SER A 303 12.94 -26.29 -12.04
N LEU A 304 13.41 -27.10 -11.08
CA LEU A 304 13.99 -28.42 -11.34
C LEU A 304 12.95 -29.49 -11.73
N ILE A 305 11.66 -29.16 -11.77
CA ILE A 305 10.57 -30.10 -12.11
C ILE A 305 10.55 -30.44 -13.62
N HIS A 306 11.31 -29.74 -14.44
CA HIS A 306 11.38 -29.92 -15.90
C HIS A 306 12.73 -30.42 -16.38
N ILE A 307 13.52 -31.08 -15.52
CA ILE A 307 14.73 -31.82 -15.93
C ILE A 307 14.39 -33.31 -16.01
#